data_7a46b42b132fb314a3d62a1737e350f3
#
_entry.id   7a46b42b132fb314a3d62a1737e350f3
#
_cell.length_a   1.000
_cell.length_b   1.000
_cell.length_c   1.000
_cell.angle_alpha   90.00
_cell.angle_beta   90.00
_cell.angle_gamma   90.00
#
_symmetry.space_group_name_H-M   'P 1'
#
loop_
_entity.id
_entity.type
_entity.pdbx_description
1 polymer ?
#
loop_
_entity_poly.entity_id
_entity_poly.type
_entity_poly.pdbx_seq_one_letter_code
_entity_poly.pdbx_strand_id
1 'polypeptide(L)'
;MGYSEIVKRAVSAVGLTLLLSVGAMAAEENEWHNPLTERAKGPFGTYWTFDRGNIDFGTNAPEIKVRYVLEGRNIPKGATEMASLGVDLYDIDNDGGFHLLNGTSDLGKAASDTITFCFRVDYGKSAKNGNEFRLYLPLYNEVKWMEIGAGGGTYFHFEPVPVEKAVAFYNVPVEAVDRPSKAVRNIIQRKADFPVKVVSRKESKKSGYFIAVDGAKADTVATLEAIFNALGTTTDLPDILKPLRQRRDFTFYDWTERHSRVLYRERHIAPNPEIVMIGNSITHYWSGEPSHKTWHSGVDSWNDIFADRNVVNCGYGWDRLGNMMWRMMHEELDGFSAKHIFVMAGTNDIYSRTEEAIAEGMVGLIEYIRVKQPTARIHIVHIYPRRKAIDRVDKVNATVDELLKSSDLTNYDIVDVKSVLTKADGKLDESLFRDGLHPNEEGYRRIAEVYRKYIQN
;
A
#
# COMPACT_ATOMS: atom_id res chain seq x y z
N MET A 1 67.61 -24.16 15.04
CA MET A 1 66.46 -23.62 14.31
C MET A 1 65.91 -22.44 15.08
N GLY A 2 66.07 -21.25 14.53
CA GLY A 2 65.80 -20.03 15.26
C GLY A 2 64.31 -19.68 15.29
N TYR A 3 63.91 -19.02 16.34
CA TYR A 3 62.57 -18.54 16.63
C TYR A 3 61.89 -17.79 15.45
N SER A 4 62.69 -17.27 14.52
CA SER A 4 62.27 -16.55 13.31
C SER A 4 61.61 -17.46 12.24
N GLU A 5 61.96 -18.74 12.15
CA GLU A 5 61.37 -19.65 11.16
C GLU A 5 60.01 -20.21 11.59
N ILE A 6 59.79 -20.35 12.91
CA ILE A 6 58.53 -20.84 13.44
C ILE A 6 57.44 -19.75 13.27
N VAL A 7 57.81 -18.47 13.48
CA VAL A 7 56.88 -17.36 13.28
C VAL A 7 56.54 -17.17 11.80
N LYS A 8 57.46 -17.35 10.89
CA LYS A 8 57.18 -17.25 9.44
C LYS A 8 56.25 -18.38 8.93
N ARG A 9 56.38 -19.59 9.47
CA ARG A 9 55.44 -20.68 9.11
C ARG A 9 54.06 -20.52 9.73
N ALA A 10 53.96 -19.98 10.93
CA ALA A 10 52.67 -19.67 11.56
C ALA A 10 51.90 -18.54 10.83
N VAL A 11 52.61 -17.51 10.41
CA VAL A 11 51.99 -16.38 9.65
C VAL A 11 51.57 -16.82 8.24
N SER A 12 52.33 -17.74 7.58
CA SER A 12 51.91 -18.30 6.28
C SER A 12 50.72 -19.25 6.39
N ALA A 13 50.58 -20.01 7.46
CA ALA A 13 49.46 -20.91 7.67
C ALA A 13 48.19 -20.15 8.03
N VAL A 14 48.25 -19.09 8.85
CA VAL A 14 47.11 -18.25 9.20
C VAL A 14 46.70 -17.37 8.02
N GLY A 15 47.64 -16.86 7.23
CA GLY A 15 47.34 -16.10 6.01
C GLY A 15 46.69 -16.95 4.91
N LEU A 16 47.03 -18.23 4.79
CA LEU A 16 46.43 -19.14 3.80
C LEU A 16 45.03 -19.61 4.25
N THR A 17 44.80 -19.75 5.55
CA THR A 17 43.50 -20.15 6.09
C THR A 17 42.49 -18.97 6.06
N LEU A 18 42.97 -17.74 6.19
CA LEU A 18 42.12 -16.53 6.02
C LEU A 18 41.83 -16.21 4.54
N LEU A 19 42.73 -16.58 3.60
CA LEU A 19 42.49 -16.39 2.16
C LEU A 19 41.60 -17.50 1.56
N LEU A 20 41.50 -18.66 2.22
CA LEU A 20 40.57 -19.73 1.82
C LEU A 20 39.18 -19.60 2.44
N SER A 21 38.97 -18.72 3.44
CA SER A 21 37.65 -18.45 4.02
C SER A 21 36.92 -17.26 3.38
N VAL A 22 37.54 -16.56 2.42
CA VAL A 22 36.92 -15.48 1.64
C VAL A 22 36.43 -15.96 0.26
N GLY A 23 36.64 -17.25 -0.05
CA GLY A 23 36.34 -17.76 -1.38
C GLY A 23 35.46 -19.00 -1.41
N ALA A 24 34.27 -18.89 -0.93
CA ALA A 24 33.03 -19.57 -1.33
C ALA A 24 31.96 -19.27 -0.32
N MET A 25 31.43 -18.05 -0.30
CA MET A 25 29.98 -17.94 -0.09
C MET A 25 29.42 -18.70 -1.30
N ALA A 26 28.98 -19.94 -1.09
CA ALA A 26 28.14 -20.61 -2.04
C ALA A 26 27.03 -19.58 -2.38
N ALA A 27 26.83 -19.31 -3.66
CA ALA A 27 25.70 -18.52 -4.08
C ALA A 27 24.50 -19.22 -3.45
N GLU A 28 23.85 -18.57 -2.47
CA GLU A 28 22.66 -19.11 -1.85
C GLU A 28 21.71 -19.45 -2.99
N GLU A 29 21.29 -20.72 -3.05
CA GLU A 29 20.36 -21.13 -4.10
C GLU A 29 19.12 -20.24 -4.02
N ASN A 30 18.62 -19.79 -5.19
CA ASN A 30 17.40 -19.01 -5.22
C ASN A 30 16.25 -19.87 -4.66
N GLU A 31 15.50 -19.31 -3.76
CA GLU A 31 14.18 -19.80 -3.40
C GLU A 31 13.20 -19.38 -4.50
N TRP A 32 12.40 -20.34 -5.01
CA TRP A 32 11.51 -20.11 -6.14
C TRP A 32 10.06 -20.07 -5.67
N HIS A 33 9.40 -18.97 -5.97
CA HIS A 33 8.03 -18.67 -5.57
C HIS A 33 7.09 -18.72 -6.78
N ASN A 34 6.08 -19.58 -6.72
CA ASN A 34 5.11 -19.72 -7.80
C ASN A 34 3.81 -18.97 -7.45
N PRO A 35 3.46 -17.90 -8.19
CA PRO A 35 2.29 -17.10 -7.88
C PRO A 35 0.97 -17.86 -7.97
N LEU A 36 0.87 -18.91 -8.76
CA LEU A 36 -0.36 -19.72 -8.84
C LEU A 36 -0.54 -20.63 -7.63
N THR A 37 0.53 -21.18 -7.07
CA THR A 37 0.45 -22.12 -5.94
C THR A 37 0.45 -21.42 -4.59
N GLU A 38 1.26 -20.38 -4.43
CA GLU A 38 1.41 -19.67 -3.17
C GLU A 38 0.26 -18.67 -2.92
N ARG A 39 -0.32 -18.14 -4.01
CA ARG A 39 -1.49 -17.24 -3.95
C ARG A 39 -2.81 -17.91 -4.27
N ALA A 40 -2.82 -19.18 -4.57
CA ALA A 40 -4.02 -19.92 -5.01
C ALA A 40 -5.20 -19.79 -4.04
N LYS A 41 -4.94 -19.44 -2.79
CA LYS A 41 -5.98 -19.09 -1.82
C LYS A 41 -5.56 -17.82 -1.10
N GLY A 42 -5.87 -16.66 -1.69
CA GLY A 42 -5.91 -15.44 -0.92
C GLY A 42 -6.78 -15.64 0.33
N PRO A 43 -6.61 -14.83 1.38
CA PRO A 43 -7.37 -14.97 2.64
C PRO A 43 -8.89 -14.98 2.45
N PHE A 44 -9.36 -14.68 1.25
CA PHE A 44 -10.78 -14.55 0.91
C PHE A 44 -11.24 -15.48 -0.21
N GLY A 45 -10.46 -16.50 -0.56
CA GLY A 45 -10.80 -17.46 -1.62
C GLY A 45 -10.73 -16.91 -3.04
N THR A 46 -10.16 -15.71 -3.23
CA THR A 46 -9.91 -15.14 -4.55
C THR A 46 -8.65 -15.77 -5.14
N TYR A 47 -8.79 -16.41 -6.29
CA TYR A 47 -7.67 -17.00 -7.02
C TYR A 47 -6.97 -15.94 -7.85
N TRP A 48 -5.65 -15.93 -7.77
CA TRP A 48 -4.85 -15.13 -8.67
C TRP A 48 -4.77 -15.83 -10.04
N THR A 49 -4.87 -15.08 -11.12
CA THR A 49 -4.76 -15.58 -12.49
C THR A 49 -3.85 -14.67 -13.30
N PHE A 50 -3.16 -15.21 -14.30
CA PHE A 50 -2.26 -14.41 -15.16
C PHE A 50 -3.01 -13.40 -16.06
N ASP A 51 -4.34 -13.43 -16.12
CA ASP A 51 -5.16 -12.49 -16.91
C ASP A 51 -5.12 -11.04 -16.39
N ARG A 52 -4.58 -10.80 -15.22
CA ARG A 52 -4.44 -9.45 -14.66
C ARG A 52 -3.31 -8.63 -15.25
N GLY A 53 -2.37 -9.27 -15.95
CA GLY A 53 -1.29 -8.60 -16.66
C GLY A 53 -0.15 -8.08 -15.80
N ASN A 54 -0.22 -8.19 -14.46
CA ASN A 54 0.90 -7.90 -13.55
C ASN A 54 0.83 -8.73 -12.28
N ILE A 55 2.00 -8.87 -11.65
CA ILE A 55 2.20 -9.49 -10.33
C ILE A 55 2.89 -8.48 -9.45
N ASP A 56 2.34 -8.24 -8.25
CA ASP A 56 2.95 -7.41 -7.23
C ASP A 56 3.49 -8.30 -6.11
N PHE A 57 4.70 -7.99 -5.63
CA PHE A 57 5.37 -8.73 -4.57
C PHE A 57 6.39 -7.86 -3.84
N GLY A 58 6.70 -8.21 -2.61
CA GLY A 58 7.72 -7.56 -1.80
C GLY A 58 8.91 -8.48 -1.56
N THR A 59 10.13 -7.95 -1.65
CA THR A 59 11.36 -8.66 -1.29
C THR A 59 12.51 -7.70 -0.96
N ASN A 60 13.51 -8.19 -0.24
CA ASN A 60 14.79 -7.51 -0.04
C ASN A 60 15.96 -8.23 -0.75
N ALA A 61 15.66 -9.11 -1.70
CA ALA A 61 16.66 -9.84 -2.46
C ALA A 61 17.45 -8.90 -3.39
N PRO A 62 18.79 -8.93 -3.40
CA PRO A 62 19.61 -8.07 -4.26
C PRO A 62 19.56 -8.47 -5.74
N GLU A 63 19.07 -9.66 -6.02
CA GLU A 63 18.84 -10.18 -7.36
C GLU A 63 17.48 -10.88 -7.41
N ILE A 64 16.69 -10.55 -8.42
CA ILE A 64 15.37 -11.14 -8.68
C ILE A 64 15.45 -11.84 -10.03
N LYS A 65 15.11 -13.13 -10.07
CA LYS A 65 15.01 -13.92 -11.29
C LYS A 65 13.56 -14.23 -11.59
N VAL A 66 13.18 -14.13 -12.85
CA VAL A 66 11.83 -14.50 -13.31
C VAL A 66 11.99 -15.53 -14.42
N ARG A 67 11.43 -16.73 -14.24
CA ARG A 67 11.39 -17.75 -15.27
C ARG A 67 9.93 -18.12 -15.58
N TYR A 68 9.62 -18.25 -16.86
CA TYR A 68 8.26 -18.54 -17.30
C TYR A 68 8.19 -19.25 -18.64
N VAL A 69 7.04 -19.89 -18.87
CA VAL A 69 6.68 -20.53 -20.14
C VAL A 69 5.40 -19.87 -20.66
N LEU A 70 5.37 -19.58 -21.93
CA LEU A 70 4.21 -19.02 -22.63
C LEU A 70 3.38 -20.13 -23.27
N GLU A 71 2.07 -19.91 -23.42
CA GLU A 71 1.19 -20.81 -24.16
C GLU A 71 1.44 -20.77 -25.68
N GLY A 72 2.07 -19.69 -26.17
CA GLY A 72 2.44 -19.49 -27.56
C GLY A 72 3.55 -18.46 -27.72
N ARG A 73 3.98 -18.22 -28.95
CA ARG A 73 4.98 -17.20 -29.30
C ARG A 73 4.41 -16.28 -30.37
N ASN A 74 3.35 -15.55 -30.04
CA ASN A 74 2.76 -14.57 -30.94
C ASN A 74 3.58 -13.28 -30.89
N ILE A 75 4.16 -12.90 -32.04
CA ILE A 75 4.90 -11.65 -32.22
C ILE A 75 4.15 -10.86 -33.28
N PRO A 76 3.35 -9.85 -32.90
CA PRO A 76 2.64 -9.01 -33.86
C PRO A 76 3.59 -8.36 -34.84
N LYS A 77 3.09 -8.12 -36.07
CA LYS A 77 3.90 -7.47 -37.12
C LYS A 77 4.38 -6.09 -36.64
N GLY A 78 5.70 -5.89 -36.68
CA GLY A 78 6.35 -4.65 -36.24
C GLY A 78 6.74 -4.61 -34.76
N ALA A 79 6.37 -5.62 -33.99
CA ALA A 79 6.82 -5.78 -32.61
C ALA A 79 8.17 -6.51 -32.54
N THR A 80 8.95 -6.21 -31.49
CA THR A 80 10.15 -6.98 -31.15
C THR A 80 9.79 -8.20 -30.31
N GLU A 81 10.69 -9.21 -30.26
CA GLU A 81 10.54 -10.33 -29.32
C GLU A 81 10.44 -9.85 -27.87
N MET A 82 11.28 -8.90 -27.47
CA MET A 82 11.27 -8.33 -26.12
C MET A 82 9.93 -7.70 -25.78
N ALA A 83 9.35 -6.95 -26.70
CA ALA A 83 8.05 -6.30 -26.47
C ALA A 83 6.88 -7.30 -26.41
N SER A 84 6.98 -8.41 -27.14
CA SER A 84 5.89 -9.38 -27.27
C SER A 84 5.95 -10.52 -26.28
N LEU A 85 7.15 -10.96 -25.91
CA LEU A 85 7.40 -12.12 -25.09
C LEU A 85 8.02 -11.78 -23.73
N GLY A 86 8.63 -10.57 -23.60
CA GLY A 86 9.36 -10.15 -22.43
C GLY A 86 8.46 -9.69 -21.28
N VAL A 87 9.07 -9.57 -20.11
CA VAL A 87 8.47 -9.01 -18.88
C VAL A 87 9.18 -7.73 -18.50
N ASP A 88 8.46 -6.81 -17.85
CA ASP A 88 9.04 -5.58 -17.29
C ASP A 88 8.89 -5.60 -15.76
N LEU A 89 9.99 -5.42 -15.04
CA LEU A 89 9.99 -5.31 -13.60
C LEU A 89 10.21 -3.86 -13.17
N TYR A 90 9.31 -3.35 -12.35
CA TYR A 90 9.43 -2.04 -11.72
C TYR A 90 9.67 -2.19 -10.23
N ASP A 91 10.64 -1.47 -9.73
CA ASP A 91 10.85 -1.19 -8.32
C ASP A 91 9.95 -0.03 -7.91
N ILE A 92 9.27 -0.14 -6.78
CA ILE A 92 8.38 0.88 -6.24
C ILE A 92 8.93 1.34 -4.91
N ASP A 93 9.42 2.57 -4.86
CA ASP A 93 9.98 3.15 -3.64
C ASP A 93 8.92 3.53 -2.60
N ASN A 94 9.37 3.93 -1.41
CA ASN A 94 8.48 4.30 -0.30
C ASN A 94 7.66 5.57 -0.56
N ASP A 95 8.04 6.37 -1.55
CA ASP A 95 7.32 7.57 -1.97
C ASP A 95 6.39 7.30 -3.17
N GLY A 96 6.27 6.02 -3.60
CA GLY A 96 5.43 5.56 -4.69
C GLY A 96 6.01 5.82 -6.09
N GLY A 97 7.30 6.13 -6.17
CA GLY A 97 8.01 6.25 -7.45
C GLY A 97 8.22 4.89 -8.09
N PHE A 98 7.92 4.78 -9.38
CA PHE A 98 8.12 3.58 -10.19
C PHE A 98 9.42 3.68 -10.98
N HIS A 99 10.35 2.77 -10.75
CA HIS A 99 11.65 2.73 -11.41
C HIS A 99 11.78 1.43 -12.20
N LEU A 100 11.86 1.54 -13.55
CA LEU A 100 12.08 0.37 -14.41
C LEU A 100 13.45 -0.22 -14.15
N LEU A 101 13.50 -1.49 -13.81
CA LEU A 101 14.75 -2.23 -13.66
C LEU A 101 15.22 -2.78 -15.00
N ASN A 102 16.50 -2.59 -15.30
CA ASN A 102 17.14 -3.19 -16.47
C ASN A 102 17.53 -4.63 -16.13
N GLY A 103 16.91 -5.59 -16.83
CA GLY A 103 17.20 -7.00 -16.71
C GLY A 103 18.04 -7.53 -17.85
N THR A 104 18.76 -8.62 -17.61
CA THR A 104 19.34 -9.48 -18.63
C THR A 104 18.41 -10.67 -18.87
N SER A 105 18.34 -11.18 -20.11
CA SER A 105 17.49 -12.33 -20.43
C SER A 105 18.18 -13.30 -21.39
N ASP A 106 17.68 -14.52 -21.39
CA ASP A 106 18.00 -15.54 -22.39
C ASP A 106 17.01 -15.57 -23.58
N LEU A 107 16.14 -14.58 -23.65
CA LEU A 107 15.16 -14.45 -24.72
C LEU A 107 15.85 -14.49 -26.11
N GLY A 108 15.36 -15.37 -26.97
CA GLY A 108 15.94 -15.61 -28.29
C GLY A 108 17.21 -16.48 -28.31
N LYS A 109 17.72 -16.90 -27.14
CA LYS A 109 18.94 -17.73 -27.01
C LYS A 109 18.68 -19.13 -26.49
N ALA A 110 17.56 -19.35 -25.82
CA ALA A 110 17.26 -20.58 -25.13
C ALA A 110 16.87 -21.71 -26.10
N ALA A 111 17.47 -22.89 -25.88
CA ALA A 111 17.03 -24.14 -26.51
C ALA A 111 15.74 -24.70 -25.86
N SER A 112 15.26 -24.08 -24.81
CA SER A 112 14.07 -24.47 -24.04
C SER A 112 12.92 -23.47 -24.22
N ASP A 113 11.71 -23.92 -23.96
CA ASP A 113 10.52 -23.06 -23.95
C ASP A 113 10.49 -22.09 -22.75
N THR A 114 11.37 -22.29 -21.77
CA THR A 114 11.48 -21.45 -20.58
C THR A 114 12.31 -20.21 -20.87
N ILE A 115 11.73 -19.05 -20.64
CA ILE A 115 12.38 -17.74 -20.75
C ILE A 115 12.78 -17.30 -19.35
N THR A 116 14.02 -16.83 -19.18
CA THR A 116 14.54 -16.36 -17.90
C THR A 116 14.99 -14.90 -18.00
N PHE A 117 14.57 -14.10 -17.02
CA PHE A 117 15.07 -12.75 -16.78
C PHE A 117 15.78 -12.69 -15.45
N CYS A 118 16.82 -11.85 -15.36
CA CYS A 118 17.57 -11.58 -14.14
C CYS A 118 17.67 -10.07 -13.95
N PHE A 119 17.22 -9.58 -12.82
CA PHE A 119 17.21 -8.18 -12.44
C PHE A 119 18.06 -7.99 -11.18
N ARG A 120 18.92 -6.96 -11.19
CA ARG A 120 19.68 -6.56 -10.01
C ARG A 120 19.03 -5.34 -9.39
N VAL A 121 18.92 -5.35 -8.07
CA VAL A 121 18.26 -4.31 -7.29
C VAL A 121 19.27 -3.64 -6.37
N ASP A 122 19.27 -2.31 -6.38
CA ASP A 122 20.02 -1.50 -5.42
C ASP A 122 19.02 -0.79 -4.49
N TYR A 123 18.90 -1.30 -3.27
CA TYR A 123 17.97 -0.73 -2.27
C TYR A 123 18.51 0.52 -1.58
N GLY A 124 19.76 0.90 -1.77
CA GLY A 124 20.36 2.03 -1.08
C GLY A 124 20.11 1.98 0.44
N LYS A 125 19.40 2.98 0.97
CA LYS A 125 19.08 3.07 2.41
C LYS A 125 17.97 2.09 2.85
N SER A 126 17.20 1.55 1.93
CA SER A 126 16.06 0.65 2.19
C SER A 126 16.46 -0.83 2.24
N ALA A 127 17.75 -1.15 2.15
CA ALA A 127 18.26 -2.52 2.04
C ALA A 127 17.73 -3.53 3.09
N LYS A 128 17.35 -3.07 4.28
CA LYS A 128 16.79 -3.96 5.33
C LYS A 128 15.32 -4.30 5.10
N ASN A 129 14.56 -3.35 4.58
CA ASN A 129 13.11 -3.45 4.44
C ASN A 129 12.72 -3.95 3.05
N GLY A 130 13.64 -3.88 2.08
CA GLY A 130 13.34 -4.16 0.68
C GLY A 130 12.36 -3.15 0.08
N ASN A 131 11.82 -3.50 -1.08
CA ASN A 131 10.82 -2.70 -1.78
C ASN A 131 9.67 -3.59 -2.27
N GLU A 132 8.59 -2.97 -2.67
CA GLU A 132 7.54 -3.58 -3.47
C GLU A 132 7.94 -3.55 -4.94
N PHE A 133 7.62 -4.60 -5.66
CA PHE A 133 7.88 -4.72 -7.08
C PHE A 133 6.61 -5.01 -7.84
N ARG A 134 6.51 -4.47 -9.06
CA ARG A 134 5.46 -4.80 -10.01
C ARG A 134 6.06 -5.42 -11.26
N LEU A 135 5.75 -6.68 -11.49
CA LEU A 135 6.12 -7.43 -12.68
C LEU A 135 4.98 -7.39 -13.69
N TYR A 136 5.18 -6.70 -14.83
CA TYR A 136 4.26 -6.75 -15.94
C TYR A 136 4.50 -7.96 -16.82
N LEU A 137 3.43 -8.68 -17.11
CA LEU A 137 3.43 -9.86 -17.95
C LEU A 137 3.43 -9.49 -19.46
N PRO A 138 3.81 -10.41 -20.35
CA PRO A 138 3.73 -10.20 -21.78
C PRO A 138 2.32 -9.82 -22.25
N LEU A 139 2.23 -8.82 -23.14
CA LEU A 139 0.92 -8.28 -23.56
C LEU A 139 0.17 -9.19 -24.54
N TYR A 140 0.89 -9.95 -25.37
CA TYR A 140 0.33 -10.69 -26.50
C TYR A 140 0.38 -12.20 -26.36
N ASN A 141 0.90 -12.65 -25.22
CA ASN A 141 1.10 -14.07 -24.96
C ASN A 141 0.66 -14.39 -23.53
N GLU A 142 -0.13 -15.43 -23.39
CA GLU A 142 -0.53 -15.93 -22.08
C GLU A 142 0.61 -16.69 -21.42
N VAL A 143 0.81 -16.44 -20.13
CA VAL A 143 1.78 -17.15 -19.32
C VAL A 143 1.15 -18.44 -18.82
N LYS A 144 1.73 -19.58 -19.24
CA LYS A 144 1.30 -20.91 -18.82
C LYS A 144 1.80 -21.26 -17.42
N TRP A 145 3.03 -20.87 -17.14
CA TRP A 145 3.72 -21.17 -15.90
C TRP A 145 4.77 -20.09 -15.62
N MET A 146 4.97 -19.76 -14.34
CA MET A 146 5.96 -18.77 -13.92
C MET A 146 6.43 -19.03 -12.49
N GLU A 147 7.70 -18.71 -12.26
CA GLU A 147 8.28 -18.59 -10.91
C GLU A 147 9.16 -17.35 -10.81
N ILE A 148 9.17 -16.77 -9.61
CA ILE A 148 10.01 -15.64 -9.23
C ILE A 148 11.02 -16.16 -8.21
N GLY A 149 12.31 -16.05 -8.50
CA GLY A 149 13.41 -16.46 -7.65
C GLY A 149 13.98 -15.28 -6.88
N ALA A 150 14.08 -15.41 -5.58
CA ALA A 150 14.79 -14.51 -4.68
C ALA A 150 15.97 -15.27 -4.05
N GLY A 151 17.03 -14.59 -3.63
CA GLY A 151 18.15 -15.22 -2.95
C GLY A 151 17.73 -15.87 -1.63
N GLY A 152 18.30 -17.03 -1.30
CA GLY A 152 18.06 -17.69 -0.01
C GLY A 152 18.36 -16.77 1.16
N GLY A 153 17.56 -16.86 2.22
CA GLY A 153 17.69 -16.00 3.40
C GLY A 153 17.13 -14.59 3.26
N THR A 154 16.56 -14.23 2.09
CA THR A 154 15.80 -12.99 1.90
C THR A 154 14.32 -13.25 2.18
N TYR A 155 13.60 -12.22 2.64
CA TYR A 155 12.15 -12.37 2.70
C TYR A 155 11.55 -12.24 1.30
N PHE A 156 10.42 -12.90 1.10
CA PHE A 156 9.60 -12.79 -0.10
C PHE A 156 8.13 -12.94 0.29
N HIS A 157 7.27 -12.12 -0.31
CA HIS A 157 5.83 -12.31 -0.22
C HIS A 157 5.16 -11.76 -1.48
N PHE A 158 4.07 -12.38 -1.90
CA PHE A 158 3.21 -11.81 -2.91
C PHE A 158 2.25 -10.81 -2.28
N GLU A 159 2.07 -9.67 -2.94
CA GLU A 159 0.99 -8.76 -2.59
C GLU A 159 -0.38 -9.41 -2.85
N PRO A 160 -1.39 -9.15 -2.01
CA PRO A 160 -2.73 -9.63 -2.25
C PRO A 160 -3.27 -9.16 -3.60
N VAL A 161 -4.11 -10.00 -4.20
CA VAL A 161 -4.83 -9.59 -5.41
C VAL A 161 -5.75 -8.44 -5.06
N PRO A 162 -5.68 -7.29 -5.77
CA PRO A 162 -6.59 -6.18 -5.57
C PRO A 162 -8.05 -6.66 -5.66
N VAL A 163 -8.85 -6.33 -4.66
CA VAL A 163 -10.28 -6.68 -4.61
C VAL A 163 -11.16 -5.58 -5.18
N GLU A 164 -10.56 -4.42 -5.48
CA GLU A 164 -11.20 -3.27 -6.11
C GLU A 164 -11.62 -3.58 -7.55
N LYS A 165 -12.60 -2.85 -8.04
CA LYS A 165 -13.00 -2.91 -9.45
C LYS A 165 -11.89 -2.38 -10.34
N ALA A 166 -11.60 -3.12 -11.41
CA ALA A 166 -10.59 -2.73 -12.39
C ALA A 166 -11.10 -1.66 -13.37
N VAL A 167 -10.18 -0.87 -13.91
CA VAL A 167 -10.41 -0.11 -15.15
C VAL A 167 -10.30 -1.08 -16.32
N ALA A 168 -11.35 -1.16 -17.14
CA ALA A 168 -11.36 -2.02 -18.30
C ALA A 168 -10.94 -1.25 -19.57
N PHE A 169 -9.94 -1.76 -20.30
CA PHE A 169 -9.57 -1.26 -21.62
C PHE A 169 -10.08 -2.23 -22.69
N TYR A 170 -10.78 -1.72 -23.70
CA TYR A 170 -11.21 -2.49 -24.85
C TYR A 170 -10.76 -1.81 -26.15
N ASN A 171 -10.81 -2.52 -27.29
CA ASN A 171 -10.29 -2.04 -28.58
C ASN A 171 -8.84 -1.52 -28.52
N VAL A 172 -8.00 -2.14 -27.72
CA VAL A 172 -6.57 -1.79 -27.68
C VAL A 172 -5.94 -2.16 -29.02
N PRO A 173 -5.38 -1.22 -29.80
CA PRO A 173 -4.82 -1.53 -31.11
C PRO A 173 -3.61 -2.46 -30.98
N VAL A 174 -3.63 -3.58 -31.67
CA VAL A 174 -2.48 -4.50 -31.72
C VAL A 174 -1.27 -3.83 -32.39
N GLU A 175 -1.50 -2.86 -33.25
CA GLU A 175 -0.47 -2.13 -34.02
C GLU A 175 0.14 -0.94 -33.26
N ALA A 176 -0.54 -0.41 -32.27
CA ALA A 176 -0.02 0.63 -31.39
C ALA A 176 0.95 0.06 -30.32
N VAL A 177 1.42 -0.93 -30.67
CA VAL A 177 2.00 -2.09 -30.16
C VAL A 177 2.96 -1.90 -29.04
N ASP A 178 3.77 -0.98 -29.00
CA ASP A 178 4.84 -1.06 -28.03
C ASP A 178 4.80 0.01 -26.98
N ARG A 179 4.05 1.04 -27.12
CA ARG A 179 4.26 2.15 -26.20
C ARG A 179 3.01 2.91 -25.75
N PRO A 180 2.02 3.26 -26.58
CA PRO A 180 0.93 4.07 -26.05
C PRO A 180 0.00 3.32 -25.08
N SER A 181 -0.40 2.10 -25.37
CA SER A 181 -1.30 1.34 -24.48
C SER A 181 -0.60 0.84 -23.23
N LYS A 182 0.67 0.40 -23.34
CA LYS A 182 1.51 0.08 -22.19
C LYS A 182 1.79 1.34 -21.38
N ALA A 183 2.10 2.46 -22.04
CA ALA A 183 2.35 3.74 -21.40
C ALA A 183 1.09 4.26 -20.67
N VAL A 184 -0.07 4.26 -21.32
CA VAL A 184 -1.33 4.67 -20.69
C VAL A 184 -1.67 3.79 -19.51
N ARG A 185 -1.59 2.46 -19.64
CA ARG A 185 -1.80 1.52 -18.54
C ARG A 185 -0.85 1.77 -17.39
N ASN A 186 0.45 1.90 -17.66
CA ASN A 186 1.46 2.17 -16.63
C ASN A 186 1.25 3.51 -15.95
N ILE A 187 0.84 4.54 -16.67
CA ILE A 187 0.57 5.86 -16.10
C ILE A 187 -0.67 5.80 -15.20
N ILE A 188 -1.73 5.11 -15.62
CA ILE A 188 -2.92 4.93 -14.79
C ILE A 188 -2.59 4.16 -13.53
N GLN A 189 -1.86 3.06 -13.64
CA GLN A 189 -1.43 2.28 -12.49
C GLN A 189 -0.47 3.04 -11.57
N ARG A 190 0.35 3.95 -12.11
CA ARG A 190 1.23 4.82 -11.30
C ARG A 190 0.50 5.96 -10.62
N LYS A 191 -0.44 6.62 -11.32
CA LYS A 191 -1.08 7.84 -10.81
C LYS A 191 -2.37 7.58 -10.06
N ALA A 192 -3.16 6.61 -10.47
CA ALA A 192 -4.42 6.26 -9.84
C ALA A 192 -4.38 4.91 -9.11
N ASP A 193 -3.37 4.10 -9.39
CA ASP A 193 -3.09 2.77 -8.80
C ASP A 193 -4.25 1.77 -8.88
N PHE A 194 -5.12 1.92 -9.89
CA PHE A 194 -6.19 0.97 -10.16
C PHE A 194 -5.70 -0.24 -10.92
N PRO A 195 -6.25 -1.44 -10.63
CA PRO A 195 -6.08 -2.60 -11.50
C PRO A 195 -6.57 -2.27 -12.91
N VAL A 196 -5.81 -2.64 -13.92
CA VAL A 196 -6.18 -2.45 -15.31
C VAL A 196 -6.35 -3.80 -16.00
N LYS A 197 -7.49 -4.02 -16.64
CA LYS A 197 -7.75 -5.21 -17.47
C LYS A 197 -7.93 -4.82 -18.94
N VAL A 198 -7.26 -5.58 -19.80
CA VAL A 198 -7.57 -5.54 -21.24
C VAL A 198 -8.64 -6.60 -21.52
N VAL A 199 -9.76 -6.18 -22.07
CA VAL A 199 -10.95 -7.04 -22.23
C VAL A 199 -11.57 -6.88 -23.61
N SER A 200 -12.40 -7.81 -24.04
CA SER A 200 -13.20 -7.65 -25.24
C SER A 200 -14.24 -6.53 -25.08
N ARG A 201 -14.67 -5.92 -26.20
CA ARG A 201 -15.76 -4.92 -26.18
C ARG A 201 -17.07 -5.47 -25.59
N LYS A 202 -17.33 -6.77 -25.72
CA LYS A 202 -18.50 -7.41 -25.11
C LYS A 202 -18.35 -7.50 -23.60
N GLU A 203 -17.17 -7.83 -23.13
CA GLU A 203 -16.85 -7.99 -21.72
C GLU A 203 -16.82 -6.64 -20.99
N SER A 204 -16.32 -5.56 -21.63
CA SER A 204 -16.29 -4.22 -21.04
C SER A 204 -17.68 -3.67 -20.68
N LYS A 205 -18.75 -4.27 -21.21
CA LYS A 205 -20.14 -3.90 -20.88
C LYS A 205 -20.71 -4.63 -19.66
N LYS A 206 -19.96 -5.60 -19.09
CA LYS A 206 -20.40 -6.30 -17.86
C LYS A 206 -20.29 -5.35 -16.67
N SER A 207 -21.20 -5.47 -15.73
CA SER A 207 -21.08 -4.85 -14.41
C SER A 207 -19.90 -5.46 -13.65
N GLY A 208 -19.06 -4.65 -13.04
CA GLY A 208 -17.93 -5.13 -12.26
C GLY A 208 -16.61 -4.42 -12.56
N TYR A 209 -16.59 -3.55 -13.56
CA TYR A 209 -15.50 -2.62 -13.79
C TYR A 209 -15.80 -1.26 -13.18
N PHE A 210 -14.74 -0.56 -12.76
CA PHE A 210 -14.86 0.80 -12.26
C PHE A 210 -15.28 1.75 -13.39
N ILE A 211 -14.52 1.77 -14.48
CA ILE A 211 -14.89 2.39 -15.76
C ILE A 211 -14.39 1.53 -16.92
N ALA A 212 -14.97 1.74 -18.12
CA ALA A 212 -14.51 1.11 -19.35
C ALA A 212 -14.01 2.17 -20.35
N VAL A 213 -12.78 1.99 -20.83
CA VAL A 213 -12.07 2.94 -21.70
C VAL A 213 -11.84 2.32 -23.08
N ASP A 214 -12.15 3.06 -24.13
CA ASP A 214 -11.83 2.66 -25.52
C ASP A 214 -10.34 2.90 -25.79
N GLY A 215 -9.55 1.84 -25.81
CA GLY A 215 -8.10 1.91 -25.97
C GLY A 215 -7.64 2.47 -27.31
N ALA A 216 -8.48 2.40 -28.35
CA ALA A 216 -8.18 3.01 -29.64
C ALA A 216 -8.25 4.56 -29.62
N LYS A 217 -8.94 5.11 -28.60
CA LYS A 217 -9.16 6.54 -28.43
C LYS A 217 -8.52 7.07 -27.13
N ALA A 218 -7.84 6.19 -26.39
CA ALA A 218 -7.32 6.53 -25.09
C ALA A 218 -6.22 7.59 -25.20
N ASP A 219 -6.53 8.77 -24.72
CA ASP A 219 -5.58 9.80 -24.32
C ASP A 219 -5.32 9.68 -22.83
N THR A 220 -4.06 9.77 -22.42
CA THR A 220 -3.66 9.58 -21.02
C THR A 220 -4.31 10.61 -20.10
N VAL A 221 -4.36 11.88 -20.53
CA VAL A 221 -4.91 12.98 -19.73
C VAL A 221 -6.41 12.80 -19.58
N ALA A 222 -7.14 12.65 -20.71
CA ALA A 222 -8.58 12.45 -20.69
C ALA A 222 -9.01 11.19 -19.94
N THR A 223 -8.20 10.12 -20.00
CA THR A 223 -8.47 8.88 -19.24
C THR A 223 -8.30 9.09 -17.75
N LEU A 224 -7.23 9.77 -17.31
CA LEU A 224 -7.02 10.10 -15.91
C LEU A 224 -8.12 11.03 -15.40
N GLU A 225 -8.47 12.07 -16.14
CA GLU A 225 -9.58 12.96 -15.80
C GLU A 225 -10.90 12.19 -15.63
N ALA A 226 -11.21 11.26 -16.52
CA ALA A 226 -12.40 10.43 -16.41
C ALA A 226 -12.39 9.56 -15.16
N ILE A 227 -11.22 8.99 -14.79
CA ILE A 227 -11.05 8.20 -13.57
C ILE A 227 -11.24 9.09 -12.34
N PHE A 228 -10.55 10.22 -12.25
CA PHE A 228 -10.65 11.11 -11.11
C PHE A 228 -12.05 11.72 -10.96
N ASN A 229 -12.69 12.09 -12.06
CA ASN A 229 -14.10 12.54 -12.03
C ASN A 229 -15.04 11.43 -11.52
N ALA A 230 -14.85 10.18 -11.95
CA ALA A 230 -15.63 9.06 -11.44
C ALA A 230 -15.37 8.77 -9.94
N LEU A 231 -14.19 9.14 -9.45
CA LEU A 231 -13.85 9.10 -8.02
C LEU A 231 -14.44 10.28 -7.22
N GLY A 232 -14.98 11.28 -7.88
CA GLY A 232 -15.51 12.49 -7.22
C GLY A 232 -14.43 13.48 -6.82
N THR A 233 -13.30 13.51 -7.50
CA THR A 233 -12.18 14.42 -7.23
C THR A 233 -11.52 14.90 -8.53
N THR A 234 -10.47 15.70 -8.42
CA THR A 234 -9.69 16.23 -9.54
C THR A 234 -8.33 15.56 -9.64
N THR A 235 -7.68 15.68 -10.80
CA THR A 235 -6.28 15.28 -10.99
C THR A 235 -5.30 16.21 -10.26
N ASP A 236 -5.78 17.36 -9.79
CA ASP A 236 -4.99 18.46 -9.21
C ASP A 236 -5.10 18.50 -7.68
N LEU A 237 -4.94 17.35 -7.06
CA LEU A 237 -4.93 17.25 -5.59
C LEU A 237 -3.67 17.93 -5.02
N PRO A 238 -3.79 18.61 -3.86
CA PRO A 238 -2.65 19.05 -3.09
C PRO A 238 -1.62 17.94 -2.90
N ASP A 239 -0.32 18.28 -2.92
CA ASP A 239 0.75 17.29 -2.87
C ASP A 239 0.65 16.33 -1.67
N ILE A 240 0.20 16.82 -0.54
CA ILE A 240 -0.02 16.03 0.68
C ILE A 240 -1.17 15.01 0.57
N LEU A 241 -2.12 15.24 -0.35
CA LEU A 241 -3.28 14.38 -0.60
C LEU A 241 -3.11 13.49 -1.84
N LYS A 242 -2.00 13.59 -2.57
CA LYS A 242 -1.79 12.69 -3.71
C LYS A 242 -1.91 11.24 -3.25
N PRO A 243 -2.78 10.45 -3.88
CA PRO A 243 -3.04 9.09 -3.47
C PRO A 243 -1.77 8.25 -3.56
N LEU A 244 -1.44 7.58 -2.47
CA LEU A 244 -0.21 6.81 -2.38
C LEU A 244 -0.43 5.57 -1.53
N ARG A 245 -0.19 4.38 -2.10
CA ARG A 245 -0.17 3.13 -1.35
C ARG A 245 1.06 3.09 -0.44
N GLN A 246 0.89 2.65 0.80
CA GLN A 246 2.03 2.52 1.70
C GLN A 246 2.86 1.29 1.33
N ARG A 247 4.18 1.44 1.29
CA ARG A 247 5.15 0.42 0.86
C ARG A 247 6.33 0.33 1.81
N ARG A 248 6.05 0.15 3.09
CA ARG A 248 7.10 0.07 4.11
C ARG A 248 6.75 -0.95 5.16
N ASP A 249 7.80 -1.58 5.69
CA ASP A 249 7.71 -2.44 6.87
C ASP A 249 6.76 -3.65 6.72
N PHE A 250 6.84 -4.32 5.58
CA PHE A 250 6.08 -5.54 5.29
C PHE A 250 6.28 -6.65 6.33
N THR A 251 7.38 -6.61 7.08
CA THR A 251 7.65 -7.61 8.13
C THR A 251 6.79 -7.41 9.37
N PHE A 252 6.27 -6.20 9.56
CA PHE A 252 5.40 -5.86 10.69
C PHE A 252 3.94 -6.19 10.39
N TYR A 253 3.41 -5.68 9.29
CA TYR A 253 2.12 -6.06 8.72
C TYR A 253 2.07 -5.70 7.24
N ASP A 254 1.27 -6.42 6.47
CA ASP A 254 1.02 -6.11 5.07
C ASP A 254 -0.15 -5.12 4.97
N TRP A 255 0.16 -3.91 4.50
CA TRP A 255 -0.81 -2.82 4.37
C TRP A 255 -1.89 -3.13 3.32
N THR A 256 -1.49 -3.75 2.20
CA THR A 256 -2.41 -4.12 1.11
C THR A 256 -3.31 -5.28 1.52
N GLU A 257 -2.78 -6.26 2.27
CA GLU A 257 -3.59 -7.32 2.86
C GLU A 257 -4.63 -6.75 3.83
N ARG A 258 -4.24 -5.77 4.67
CA ARG A 258 -5.17 -5.12 5.58
C ARG A 258 -6.30 -4.41 4.84
N HIS A 259 -5.98 -3.66 3.76
CA HIS A 259 -6.99 -3.03 2.93
C HIS A 259 -7.98 -4.07 2.35
N SER A 260 -7.47 -5.17 1.79
CA SER A 260 -8.30 -6.26 1.30
C SER A 260 -9.20 -6.86 2.39
N ARG A 261 -8.70 -6.98 3.63
CA ARG A 261 -9.48 -7.48 4.79
C ARG A 261 -10.58 -6.50 5.22
N VAL A 262 -10.31 -5.20 5.19
CA VAL A 262 -11.32 -4.16 5.47
C VAL A 262 -12.45 -4.28 4.45
N LEU A 263 -12.14 -4.25 3.16
CA LEU A 263 -13.15 -4.36 2.09
C LEU A 263 -13.94 -5.67 2.17
N TYR A 264 -13.27 -6.78 2.48
CA TYR A 264 -13.95 -8.06 2.64
C TYR A 264 -14.90 -8.08 3.83
N ARG A 265 -14.48 -7.52 4.96
CA ARG A 265 -15.32 -7.39 6.15
C ARG A 265 -16.57 -6.57 5.87
N GLU A 266 -16.40 -5.41 5.25
CA GLU A 266 -17.50 -4.50 4.93
C GLU A 266 -18.50 -5.08 3.94
N ARG A 267 -18.07 -5.99 3.07
CA ARG A 267 -18.92 -6.58 2.03
C ARG A 267 -19.55 -7.92 2.43
N HIS A 268 -18.85 -8.70 3.28
CA HIS A 268 -19.20 -10.13 3.45
C HIS A 268 -19.34 -10.56 4.90
N ILE A 269 -18.64 -9.95 5.86
CA ILE A 269 -18.67 -10.39 7.26
C ILE A 269 -19.68 -9.58 8.06
N ALA A 270 -19.54 -8.27 8.05
CA ALA A 270 -20.40 -7.34 8.77
C ALA A 270 -20.71 -6.13 7.85
N PRO A 271 -21.60 -6.34 6.86
CA PRO A 271 -21.96 -5.28 5.91
C PRO A 271 -22.65 -4.11 6.63
N ASN A 272 -22.62 -2.96 5.99
CA ASN A 272 -23.21 -1.72 6.49
C ASN A 272 -22.68 -1.33 7.88
N PRO A 273 -21.39 -1.03 8.03
CA PRO A 273 -20.84 -0.57 9.30
C PRO A 273 -21.58 0.69 9.78
N GLU A 274 -21.99 0.68 11.03
CA GLU A 274 -22.59 1.83 11.68
C GLU A 274 -21.55 2.91 11.96
N ILE A 275 -20.37 2.49 12.38
CA ILE A 275 -19.25 3.35 12.77
C ILE A 275 -18.01 2.96 11.97
N VAL A 276 -17.34 3.96 11.39
CA VAL A 276 -16.04 3.78 10.71
C VAL A 276 -14.97 4.57 11.45
N MET A 277 -13.87 3.91 11.78
CA MET A 277 -12.74 4.49 12.49
C MET A 277 -11.55 4.67 11.53
N ILE A 278 -11.43 5.84 10.91
CA ILE A 278 -10.34 6.15 9.97
C ILE A 278 -9.14 6.72 10.74
N GLY A 279 -7.94 6.15 10.50
CA GLY A 279 -6.76 6.68 11.16
C GLY A 279 -5.46 5.94 10.82
N ASN A 280 -4.46 6.24 11.63
CA ASN A 280 -3.10 5.68 11.54
C ASN A 280 -2.87 4.55 12.59
N SER A 281 -1.61 4.37 13.02
CA SER A 281 -1.26 3.36 14.04
C SER A 281 -2.03 3.51 15.35
N ILE A 282 -2.35 4.72 15.77
CA ILE A 282 -3.08 4.94 17.01
C ILE A 282 -4.48 4.34 16.92
N THR A 283 -5.19 4.55 15.82
CA THR A 283 -6.49 3.90 15.56
C THR A 283 -6.33 2.38 15.37
N HIS A 284 -5.32 1.94 14.61
CA HIS A 284 -5.05 0.54 14.34
C HIS A 284 -4.80 -0.28 15.63
N TYR A 285 -4.03 0.28 16.58
CA TYR A 285 -3.62 -0.41 17.81
C TYR A 285 -4.66 -0.34 18.92
N TRP A 286 -5.73 0.40 18.76
CA TRP A 286 -6.79 0.44 19.77
C TRP A 286 -7.41 -0.95 19.93
N SER A 287 -8.13 -1.44 18.96
CA SER A 287 -8.67 -2.79 18.83
C SER A 287 -9.65 -2.88 17.65
N GLY A 288 -10.46 -3.93 17.59
CA GLY A 288 -11.54 -4.11 16.62
C GLY A 288 -11.13 -4.81 15.32
N GLU A 289 -12.15 -5.14 14.52
CA GLU A 289 -11.97 -5.86 13.26
C GLU A 289 -11.82 -4.88 12.06
N PRO A 290 -11.05 -5.27 11.03
CA PRO A 290 -10.39 -6.57 10.88
C PRO A 290 -9.17 -6.71 11.79
N SER A 291 -9.19 -7.75 12.61
CA SER A 291 -8.06 -8.07 13.48
C SER A 291 -6.85 -8.53 12.66
N HIS A 292 -5.68 -8.11 13.07
CA HIS A 292 -4.41 -8.50 12.46
C HIS A 292 -3.40 -8.85 13.57
N LYS A 293 -2.23 -9.40 13.19
CA LYS A 293 -1.12 -9.70 14.12
C LYS A 293 -0.56 -8.49 14.88
N THR A 294 -1.11 -7.31 14.65
CA THR A 294 -0.72 -6.05 15.26
C THR A 294 -1.11 -6.02 16.75
N TRP A 295 -0.41 -5.24 17.53
CA TRP A 295 -0.75 -5.04 18.93
C TRP A 295 -2.10 -4.36 19.11
N HIS A 296 -2.91 -4.91 19.97
CA HIS A 296 -4.10 -4.27 20.46
C HIS A 296 -3.84 -3.78 21.89
N SER A 297 -3.89 -2.49 22.10
CA SER A 297 -3.53 -1.87 23.39
C SER A 297 -4.72 -1.34 24.16
N GLY A 298 -5.94 -1.48 23.66
CA GLY A 298 -7.14 -0.98 24.32
C GLY A 298 -8.36 -1.85 24.07
N VAL A 299 -8.20 -3.19 24.13
CA VAL A 299 -9.28 -4.16 23.86
C VAL A 299 -10.49 -3.94 24.77
N ASP A 300 -10.25 -3.78 26.08
CA ASP A 300 -11.33 -3.62 27.04
C ASP A 300 -12.10 -2.34 26.81
N SER A 301 -11.41 -1.23 26.61
CA SER A 301 -12.03 0.06 26.31
C SER A 301 -12.76 0.10 24.97
N TRP A 302 -12.26 -0.63 23.96
CA TRP A 302 -12.93 -0.80 22.68
C TRP A 302 -14.24 -1.55 22.86
N ASN A 303 -14.20 -2.69 23.52
CA ASN A 303 -15.38 -3.52 23.78
C ASN A 303 -16.41 -2.78 24.63
N ASP A 304 -15.99 -1.99 25.61
CA ASP A 304 -16.85 -1.20 26.48
C ASP A 304 -17.71 -0.17 25.72
N ILE A 305 -17.20 0.40 24.63
CA ILE A 305 -17.97 1.41 23.87
C ILE A 305 -18.53 0.93 22.54
N PHE A 306 -18.00 -0.18 21.98
CA PHE A 306 -18.33 -0.61 20.63
C PHE A 306 -18.87 -2.06 20.52
N ALA A 307 -18.85 -2.89 21.59
CA ALA A 307 -19.15 -4.32 21.48
C ALA A 307 -20.48 -4.65 20.81
N ASP A 308 -21.50 -3.84 21.05
CA ASP A 308 -22.86 -4.07 20.52
C ASP A 308 -23.12 -3.35 19.18
N ARG A 309 -22.05 -2.85 18.55
CA ARG A 309 -22.16 -2.05 17.33
C ARG A 309 -21.36 -2.66 16.17
N ASN A 310 -21.84 -2.44 14.96
CA ASN A 310 -21.07 -2.77 13.77
C ASN A 310 -20.03 -1.68 13.49
N VAL A 311 -18.82 -1.85 14.03
CA VAL A 311 -17.71 -0.92 13.87
C VAL A 311 -16.61 -1.54 13.03
N VAL A 312 -16.12 -0.81 12.05
CA VAL A 312 -14.94 -1.18 11.29
C VAL A 312 -13.73 -0.33 11.68
N ASN A 313 -12.60 -0.98 11.98
CA ASN A 313 -11.36 -0.30 12.25
C ASN A 313 -10.54 -0.11 10.96
N CYS A 314 -10.67 1.06 10.35
CA CYS A 314 -9.89 1.54 9.21
C CYS A 314 -8.64 2.34 9.68
N GLY A 315 -8.00 1.92 10.76
CA GLY A 315 -6.69 2.40 11.19
C GLY A 315 -5.58 1.59 10.55
N TYR A 316 -4.52 2.27 10.06
CA TYR A 316 -3.37 1.61 9.44
C TYR A 316 -2.08 2.21 10.00
N GLY A 317 -1.19 1.35 10.49
CA GLY A 317 0.11 1.77 11.00
C GLY A 317 0.87 2.63 9.98
N TRP A 318 1.50 3.71 10.43
CA TRP A 318 2.29 4.67 9.63
C TRP A 318 1.55 5.45 8.55
N ASP A 319 0.23 5.31 8.37
CA ASP A 319 -0.49 6.07 7.36
C ASP A 319 -0.31 7.58 7.50
N ARG A 320 -0.03 8.20 6.36
CA ARG A 320 -0.06 9.63 6.10
C ARG A 320 -1.36 10.01 5.40
N LEU A 321 -1.59 11.29 5.24
CA LEU A 321 -2.78 11.82 4.57
C LEU A 321 -2.96 11.26 3.15
N GLY A 322 -1.89 11.19 2.35
CA GLY A 322 -1.94 10.60 1.00
C GLY A 322 -2.28 9.09 0.99
N ASN A 323 -1.86 8.34 2.02
CA ASN A 323 -2.24 6.92 2.16
C ASN A 323 -3.73 6.78 2.49
N MET A 324 -4.25 7.62 3.40
CA MET A 324 -5.69 7.63 3.71
C MET A 324 -6.51 8.03 2.50
N MET A 325 -6.08 9.05 1.74
CA MET A 325 -6.74 9.45 0.51
C MET A 325 -6.80 8.31 -0.50
N TRP A 326 -5.70 7.56 -0.68
CA TRP A 326 -5.67 6.38 -1.55
C TRP A 326 -6.76 5.38 -1.14
N ARG A 327 -6.86 5.03 0.14
CA ARG A 327 -7.84 4.04 0.63
C ARG A 327 -9.28 4.49 0.41
N MET A 328 -9.56 5.78 0.69
CA MET A 328 -10.90 6.35 0.44
C MET A 328 -11.27 6.32 -1.04
N MET A 329 -10.30 6.54 -1.94
CA MET A 329 -10.50 6.43 -3.39
C MET A 329 -10.67 4.97 -3.83
N HIS A 330 -10.09 4.01 -3.11
CA HIS A 330 -10.10 2.58 -3.42
C HIS A 330 -11.15 1.81 -2.61
N GLU A 331 -12.37 2.33 -2.65
CA GLU A 331 -13.61 1.66 -2.22
C GLU A 331 -13.78 1.42 -0.69
N GLU A 332 -12.89 1.95 0.18
CA GLU A 332 -13.00 1.73 1.63
C GLU A 332 -14.24 2.40 2.28
N LEU A 333 -14.87 3.34 1.58
CA LEU A 333 -16.11 3.96 2.02
C LEU A 333 -17.28 3.72 1.06
N ASP A 334 -17.19 2.72 0.19
CA ASP A 334 -18.18 2.50 -0.86
C ASP A 334 -19.12 1.33 -0.53
N GLY A 335 -20.38 1.46 -0.96
CA GLY A 335 -21.37 0.39 -0.87
C GLY A 335 -22.17 0.32 0.42
N PHE A 336 -21.98 1.27 1.33
CA PHE A 336 -22.75 1.42 2.57
C PHE A 336 -22.94 2.89 2.95
N SER A 337 -23.73 3.15 3.99
CA SER A 337 -23.89 4.48 4.60
C SER A 337 -23.66 4.37 6.10
N ALA A 338 -22.55 4.92 6.58
CA ALA A 338 -22.23 4.96 8.00
C ALA A 338 -23.09 6.02 8.73
N LYS A 339 -23.37 5.81 10.01
CA LYS A 339 -23.93 6.87 10.87
C LYS A 339 -22.84 7.79 11.39
N HIS A 340 -21.72 7.23 11.82
CA HIS A 340 -20.60 7.94 12.44
C HIS A 340 -19.28 7.58 11.75
N ILE A 341 -18.48 8.59 11.48
CA ILE A 341 -17.11 8.41 10.95
C ILE A 341 -16.15 9.22 11.81
N PHE A 342 -15.25 8.56 12.51
CA PHE A 342 -14.15 9.21 13.24
C PHE A 342 -12.92 9.27 12.34
N VAL A 343 -12.32 10.45 12.22
CA VAL A 343 -11.15 10.67 11.36
C VAL A 343 -10.02 11.26 12.18
N MET A 344 -8.93 10.50 12.37
CA MET A 344 -7.71 10.96 13.04
C MET A 344 -6.52 10.83 12.08
N ALA A 345 -6.07 11.93 11.50
CA ALA A 345 -5.07 11.99 10.44
C ALA A 345 -3.91 12.95 10.78
N GLY A 346 -2.84 12.97 9.98
CA GLY A 346 -1.77 13.97 10.02
C GLY A 346 -0.62 13.70 10.99
N THR A 347 -0.74 12.80 11.98
CA THR A 347 0.33 12.57 12.97
C THR A 347 1.66 12.10 12.35
N ASN A 348 1.62 11.36 11.25
CA ASN A 348 2.81 10.86 10.57
C ASN A 348 3.41 11.88 9.56
N ASP A 349 2.69 12.95 9.29
CA ASP A 349 3.13 14.04 8.42
C ASP A 349 3.90 15.13 9.18
N ILE A 350 3.78 15.16 10.51
CA ILE A 350 4.34 16.20 11.41
C ILE A 350 5.80 16.53 11.14
N TYR A 351 6.63 15.56 10.77
CA TYR A 351 8.07 15.78 10.55
C TYR A 351 8.46 16.07 9.10
N SER A 352 7.53 15.88 8.16
CA SER A 352 7.81 15.97 6.73
C SER A 352 7.06 17.09 6.00
N ARG A 353 6.09 17.72 6.65
CA ARG A 353 5.22 18.75 6.07
C ARG A 353 5.11 19.96 7.00
N THR A 354 4.69 21.11 6.49
CA THR A 354 4.37 22.29 7.32
C THR A 354 3.05 22.10 8.05
N GLU A 355 2.82 22.86 9.11
CA GLU A 355 1.60 22.80 9.89
C GLU A 355 0.36 23.14 9.04
N GLU A 356 0.49 24.16 8.19
CA GLU A 356 -0.55 24.63 7.27
C GLU A 356 -0.90 23.53 6.26
N ALA A 357 0.12 22.94 5.61
CA ALA A 357 -0.12 21.87 4.63
C ALA A 357 -0.79 20.63 5.26
N ILE A 358 -0.46 20.29 6.52
CA ILE A 358 -1.12 19.19 7.23
C ILE A 358 -2.58 19.54 7.50
N ALA A 359 -2.87 20.76 7.98
CA ALA A 359 -4.21 21.20 8.28
C ALA A 359 -5.09 21.26 7.01
N GLU A 360 -4.59 21.85 5.93
CA GLU A 360 -5.25 21.87 4.62
C GLU A 360 -5.51 20.45 4.11
N GLY A 361 -4.52 19.56 4.23
CA GLY A 361 -4.67 18.17 3.86
C GLY A 361 -5.70 17.42 4.70
N MET A 362 -5.79 17.68 6.00
CA MET A 362 -6.83 17.12 6.87
C MET A 362 -8.22 17.55 6.43
N VAL A 363 -8.42 18.85 6.21
CA VAL A 363 -9.72 19.39 5.75
C VAL A 363 -10.10 18.82 4.39
N GLY A 364 -9.19 18.80 3.42
CA GLY A 364 -9.43 18.22 2.10
C GLY A 364 -9.76 16.72 2.13
N LEU A 365 -9.13 15.95 3.01
CA LEU A 365 -9.49 14.54 3.23
C LEU A 365 -10.90 14.41 3.79
N ILE A 366 -11.28 15.26 4.73
CA ILE A 366 -12.62 15.26 5.35
C ILE A 366 -13.69 15.65 4.33
N GLU A 367 -13.42 16.64 3.49
CA GLU A 367 -14.31 17.02 2.38
C GLU A 367 -14.52 15.85 1.41
N TYR A 368 -13.46 15.12 1.07
CA TYR A 368 -13.57 13.92 0.25
C TYR A 368 -14.41 12.81 0.94
N ILE A 369 -14.20 12.58 2.23
CA ILE A 369 -15.02 11.65 3.03
C ILE A 369 -16.48 12.08 3.00
N ARG A 370 -16.78 13.37 3.09
CA ARG A 370 -18.15 13.90 2.97
C ARG A 370 -18.79 13.58 1.62
N VAL A 371 -18.04 13.68 0.53
CA VAL A 371 -18.53 13.27 -0.81
C VAL A 371 -18.92 11.81 -0.84
N LYS A 372 -18.08 10.93 -0.26
CA LYS A 372 -18.31 9.48 -0.20
C LYS A 372 -19.44 9.09 0.77
N GLN A 373 -19.60 9.82 1.85
CA GLN A 373 -20.55 9.55 2.95
C GLN A 373 -21.36 10.80 3.29
N PRO A 374 -22.32 11.19 2.41
CA PRO A 374 -22.98 12.50 2.49
C PRO A 374 -23.86 12.66 3.73
N THR A 375 -24.36 11.59 4.33
CA THR A 375 -25.28 11.63 5.49
C THR A 375 -24.58 11.35 6.82
N ALA A 376 -23.39 10.80 6.82
CA ALA A 376 -22.68 10.44 8.04
C ALA A 376 -22.36 11.68 8.90
N ARG A 377 -22.43 11.52 10.22
CA ARG A 377 -21.82 12.50 11.13
C ARG A 377 -20.33 12.26 11.20
N ILE A 378 -19.53 13.26 10.83
CA ILE A 378 -18.08 13.16 10.82
C ILE A 378 -17.52 13.72 12.12
N HIS A 379 -16.77 12.91 12.86
CA HIS A 379 -16.09 13.30 14.09
C HIS A 379 -14.61 13.52 13.74
N ILE A 380 -14.23 14.79 13.63
CA ILE A 380 -12.89 15.23 13.29
C ILE A 380 -12.05 15.19 14.55
N VAL A 381 -11.16 14.20 14.63
CA VAL A 381 -10.36 13.98 15.82
C VAL A 381 -9.06 14.76 15.70
N HIS A 382 -8.81 15.66 16.64
CA HIS A 382 -7.53 16.35 16.75
C HIS A 382 -6.38 15.34 16.84
N ILE A 383 -5.25 15.68 16.25
CA ILE A 383 -4.02 14.91 16.43
C ILE A 383 -3.70 14.85 17.93
N TYR A 384 -3.49 13.67 18.45
CA TYR A 384 -3.23 13.47 19.88
C TYR A 384 -1.92 14.12 20.31
N PRO A 385 -1.84 14.61 21.56
CA PRO A 385 -0.60 15.10 22.11
C PRO A 385 0.46 13.98 22.11
N ARG A 386 1.72 14.37 21.90
CA ARG A 386 2.82 13.44 21.76
C ARG A 386 4.09 14.01 22.41
N ARG A 387 5.03 13.15 22.86
CA ARG A 387 6.27 13.57 23.53
C ARG A 387 7.10 14.55 22.70
N LYS A 388 7.18 14.28 21.39
CA LYS A 388 7.93 15.14 20.46
C LYS A 388 6.98 15.97 19.62
N ALA A 389 7.30 17.25 19.42
CA ALA A 389 6.55 18.17 18.56
C ALA A 389 5.10 18.47 19.05
N ILE A 390 4.87 18.51 20.36
CA ILE A 390 3.54 18.85 20.91
C ILE A 390 3.05 20.22 20.44
N ASP A 391 3.93 21.24 20.44
CA ASP A 391 3.59 22.58 19.99
C ASP A 391 3.19 22.64 18.51
N ARG A 392 3.79 21.78 17.67
CA ARG A 392 3.41 21.66 16.25
C ARG A 392 2.04 21.03 16.09
N VAL A 393 1.76 19.99 16.89
CA VAL A 393 0.44 19.35 16.93
C VAL A 393 -0.63 20.37 17.32
N ASP A 394 -0.38 21.17 18.34
CA ASP A 394 -1.31 22.21 18.79
C ASP A 394 -1.58 23.26 17.68
N LYS A 395 -0.55 23.68 16.96
CA LYS A 395 -0.71 24.59 15.81
C LYS A 395 -1.52 23.96 14.69
N VAL A 396 -1.24 22.71 14.31
CA VAL A 396 -2.02 22.00 13.28
C VAL A 396 -3.48 21.94 13.69
N ASN A 397 -3.78 21.49 14.91
CA ASN A 397 -5.16 21.38 15.39
C ASN A 397 -5.88 22.74 15.39
N ALA A 398 -5.23 23.80 15.85
CA ALA A 398 -5.78 25.15 15.81
C ALA A 398 -6.04 25.65 14.37
N THR A 399 -5.12 25.35 13.44
CA THR A 399 -5.30 25.71 12.02
C THR A 399 -6.45 24.92 11.39
N VAL A 400 -6.63 23.64 11.74
CA VAL A 400 -7.77 22.84 11.30
C VAL A 400 -9.08 23.49 11.77
N ASP A 401 -9.16 23.89 13.03
CA ASP A 401 -10.34 24.55 13.58
C ASP A 401 -10.70 25.85 12.85
N GLU A 402 -9.68 26.66 12.49
CA GLU A 402 -9.91 27.90 11.72
C GLU A 402 -10.37 27.61 10.28
N LEU A 403 -9.77 26.63 9.62
CA LEU A 403 -10.15 26.23 8.26
C LEU A 403 -11.58 25.69 8.23
N LEU A 404 -11.96 24.86 9.20
CA LEU A 404 -13.31 24.31 9.31
C LEU A 404 -14.37 25.39 9.54
N LYS A 405 -14.09 26.44 10.32
CA LYS A 405 -14.99 27.57 10.51
C LYS A 405 -15.28 28.33 9.23
N SER A 406 -14.33 28.37 8.31
CA SER A 406 -14.44 29.04 7.01
C SER A 406 -14.90 28.13 5.86
N SER A 407 -15.07 26.83 6.11
CA SER A 407 -15.51 25.84 5.11
C SER A 407 -17.03 25.74 5.05
N ASP A 408 -17.54 25.18 3.94
CA ASP A 408 -18.97 24.83 3.79
C ASP A 408 -19.32 23.47 4.40
N LEU A 409 -18.40 22.85 5.13
CA LEU A 409 -18.59 21.54 5.74
C LEU A 409 -19.64 21.63 6.86
N THR A 410 -20.59 20.72 6.83
CA THR A 410 -21.67 20.61 7.82
C THR A 410 -21.75 19.22 8.42
N ASN A 411 -22.55 19.04 9.47
CA ASN A 411 -22.77 17.75 10.12
C ASN A 411 -21.46 17.09 10.61
N TYR A 412 -20.64 17.85 11.33
CA TYR A 412 -19.42 17.37 11.96
C TYR A 412 -19.30 17.80 13.42
N ASP A 413 -18.43 17.15 14.16
CA ASP A 413 -17.95 17.51 15.48
C ASP A 413 -16.44 17.54 15.51
N ILE A 414 -15.86 18.35 16.39
CA ILE A 414 -14.43 18.30 16.73
C ILE A 414 -14.29 17.47 18.01
N VAL A 415 -13.44 16.45 17.96
CA VAL A 415 -13.14 15.58 19.09
C VAL A 415 -11.74 15.88 19.60
N ASP A 416 -11.65 16.51 20.76
CA ASP A 416 -10.38 16.79 21.43
C ASP A 416 -10.17 15.89 22.65
N VAL A 417 -9.09 15.13 22.66
CA VAL A 417 -8.68 14.25 23.77
C VAL A 417 -7.50 14.80 24.55
N LYS A 418 -7.02 16.01 24.23
CA LYS A 418 -5.82 16.57 24.85
C LYS A 418 -5.91 16.60 26.37
N SER A 419 -7.03 17.08 26.90
CA SER A 419 -7.23 17.25 28.35
C SER A 419 -7.15 15.93 29.14
N VAL A 420 -7.48 14.80 28.53
CA VAL A 420 -7.43 13.48 29.18
C VAL A 420 -6.08 12.78 29.02
N LEU A 421 -5.20 13.28 28.15
CA LEU A 421 -3.90 12.73 27.85
C LEU A 421 -2.70 13.60 28.32
N THR A 422 -3.01 14.77 28.89
CA THR A 422 -2.00 15.69 29.44
C THR A 422 -2.20 15.93 30.93
N LYS A 423 -1.13 16.34 31.59
CA LYS A 423 -1.16 16.80 32.98
C LYS A 423 -1.69 18.22 33.09
N ALA A 424 -1.95 18.70 34.29
CA ALA A 424 -2.46 20.04 34.54
C ALA A 424 -1.52 21.16 34.04
N ASP A 425 -0.21 20.88 33.89
CA ASP A 425 0.78 21.80 33.33
C ASP A 425 0.82 21.78 31.78
N GLY A 426 -0.09 21.05 31.13
CA GLY A 426 -0.18 20.91 29.68
C GLY A 426 0.81 19.92 29.05
N LYS A 427 1.72 19.33 29.84
CA LYS A 427 2.67 18.34 29.35
C LYS A 427 2.00 16.99 29.17
N LEU A 428 2.55 16.19 28.26
CA LEU A 428 2.12 14.81 28.05
C LEU A 428 2.16 14.01 29.37
N ASP A 429 1.08 13.31 29.67
CA ASP A 429 1.11 12.32 30.73
C ASP A 429 1.72 11.01 30.21
N GLU A 430 3.04 10.88 30.33
CA GLU A 430 3.82 9.75 29.80
C GLU A 430 3.34 8.39 30.32
N SER A 431 2.68 8.34 31.50
CA SER A 431 2.14 7.10 32.07
C SER A 431 0.99 6.50 31.25
N LEU A 432 0.39 7.29 30.35
CA LEU A 432 -0.70 6.87 29.48
C LEU A 432 -0.23 6.36 28.10
N PHE A 433 1.08 6.35 27.87
CA PHE A 433 1.67 6.00 26.59
C PHE A 433 2.71 4.90 26.72
N ARG A 434 2.86 4.12 25.66
CA ARG A 434 3.89 3.05 25.57
C ARG A 434 5.26 3.62 25.19
N ASP A 435 5.28 4.65 24.34
CA ASP A 435 6.47 5.21 23.71
C ASP A 435 6.42 6.74 23.55
N GLY A 436 5.43 7.39 24.19
CA GLY A 436 5.18 8.83 24.07
C GLY A 436 4.46 9.25 22.79
N LEU A 437 3.90 8.29 22.04
CA LEU A 437 3.05 8.48 20.87
C LEU A 437 1.80 7.59 20.92
N HIS A 438 1.98 6.29 21.17
CA HIS A 438 0.90 5.31 21.16
C HIS A 438 0.35 5.15 22.58
N PRO A 439 -0.95 5.39 22.80
CA PRO A 439 -1.58 5.17 24.09
C PRO A 439 -1.43 3.71 24.56
N ASN A 440 -1.30 3.50 25.84
CA ASN A 440 -1.46 2.20 26.46
C ASN A 440 -2.94 1.97 26.82
N GLU A 441 -3.26 0.89 27.50
CA GLU A 441 -4.63 0.52 27.85
C GLU A 441 -5.36 1.60 28.65
N GLU A 442 -4.71 2.21 29.64
CA GLU A 442 -5.30 3.32 30.43
C GLU A 442 -5.48 4.58 29.56
N GLY A 443 -4.53 4.87 28.67
CA GLY A 443 -4.67 5.96 27.68
C GLY A 443 -5.89 5.75 26.81
N TYR A 444 -6.07 4.56 26.24
CA TYR A 444 -7.27 4.25 25.45
C TYR A 444 -8.56 4.26 26.26
N ARG A 445 -8.52 3.83 27.52
CA ARG A 445 -9.69 3.92 28.40
C ARG A 445 -10.16 5.36 28.56
N ARG A 446 -9.25 6.32 28.77
CA ARG A 446 -9.58 7.74 28.87
C ARG A 446 -10.07 8.32 27.56
N ILE A 447 -9.50 7.90 26.45
CA ILE A 447 -9.95 8.27 25.10
C ILE A 447 -11.38 7.77 24.86
N ALA A 448 -11.67 6.52 25.24
CA ALA A 448 -12.98 5.89 25.10
C ALA A 448 -14.09 6.72 25.73
N GLU A 449 -13.87 7.27 26.96
CA GLU A 449 -14.84 8.11 27.64
C GLU A 449 -15.15 9.41 26.87
N VAL A 450 -14.18 9.93 26.10
CA VAL A 450 -14.42 11.08 25.23
C VAL A 450 -15.26 10.67 24.03
N TYR A 451 -14.89 9.57 23.34
CA TYR A 451 -15.59 9.08 22.15
C TYR A 451 -17.03 8.68 22.44
N ARG A 452 -17.29 8.09 23.61
CA ARG A 452 -18.64 7.69 24.06
C ARG A 452 -19.67 8.81 23.92
N LYS A 453 -19.28 10.07 24.16
CA LYS A 453 -20.16 11.23 24.11
C LYS A 453 -20.71 11.50 22.71
N TYR A 454 -20.01 11.06 21.68
CA TYR A 454 -20.34 11.31 20.27
C TYR A 454 -21.16 10.20 19.60
N ILE A 455 -21.29 9.05 20.25
CA ILE A 455 -22.00 7.88 19.70
C ILE A 455 -23.26 7.51 20.46
N GLN A 456 -23.62 8.26 21.49
CA GLN A 456 -24.82 8.00 22.33
C GLN A 456 -26.12 8.56 21.75
N ASN A 457 -26.06 9.28 20.62
CA ASN A 457 -27.22 9.94 19.98
C ASN A 457 -27.66 9.25 18.71
#